data_b0c51ad7acb62ab9b003c4c50aef07f7
#
_entry.id   b0c51ad7acb62ab9b003c4c50aef07f7
#
_cell.length_a   1.000
_cell.length_b   1.000
_cell.length_c   1.000
_cell.angle_alpha   90.00
_cell.angle_beta   90.00
_cell.angle_gamma   90.00
#
_symmetry.space_group_name_H-M   'P 1'
#
loop_
_entity.id
_entity.type
_entity.pdbx_description
1 polymer ?
#
loop_
_entity_poly.entity_id
_entity_poly.type
_entity_poly.pdbx_seq_one_letter_code
_entity_poly.pdbx_strand_id
1 'polypeptide(L)'
;MPLKIRKNKSPLFIILLLILTLLTGLTAGYFSAHGITENGKFEAFSRKVFQNEVSGSTLTLHYTLAHPEKQGIPRKKATLGTIPTDMKNTYQICSQYEKKLKSFRYSCLSTKNQLTLDSMLLYYHTEKSLGDNYLLQEPLGPSLGIQAQLPVLLAEYAFYEDQDITDYLNLLTTIRPYFQSILKFEKKKSEAGFFMSDTTLDRVLAQCSAFIQ
;
A
#
# COMPACT_ATOMS: atom_id res chain seq x y z
N MET A 1 -17.55 -40.28 -68.10
CA MET A 1 -16.79 -39.03 -67.79
C MET A 1 -17.66 -38.17 -66.86
N PRO A 2 -17.43 -38.05 -65.56
CA PRO A 2 -18.31 -37.31 -64.68
C PRO A 2 -17.85 -35.85 -64.59
N LEU A 3 -18.78 -34.89 -64.85
CA LEU A 3 -18.64 -33.47 -64.71
C LEU A 3 -18.39 -33.06 -63.23
N LYS A 4 -17.24 -32.44 -63.04
CA LYS A 4 -16.81 -31.90 -61.70
C LYS A 4 -17.52 -30.53 -61.50
N ILE A 5 -18.60 -30.53 -60.70
CA ILE A 5 -19.30 -29.31 -60.32
C ILE A 5 -18.38 -28.52 -59.38
N ARG A 6 -17.85 -27.41 -59.84
CA ARG A 6 -17.08 -26.43 -59.09
C ARG A 6 -18.06 -25.64 -58.18
N LYS A 7 -18.15 -26.01 -56.88
CA LYS A 7 -18.93 -25.24 -55.90
C LYS A 7 -18.35 -23.82 -55.82
N ASN A 8 -19.01 -22.88 -56.45
CA ASN A 8 -18.71 -21.46 -56.30
C ASN A 8 -19.11 -21.06 -54.87
N LYS A 9 -18.14 -20.74 -54.01
CA LYS A 9 -18.44 -20.23 -52.67
C LYS A 9 -19.17 -18.91 -52.84
N SER A 10 -20.37 -18.79 -52.28
CA SER A 10 -21.19 -17.61 -52.42
C SER A 10 -20.42 -16.35 -51.93
N PRO A 11 -20.53 -15.20 -52.62
CA PRO A 11 -19.86 -13.97 -52.21
C PRO A 11 -20.21 -13.58 -50.79
N LEU A 12 -21.38 -13.98 -50.30
CA LEU A 12 -21.84 -13.82 -48.92
C LEU A 12 -20.92 -14.53 -47.90
N PHE A 13 -20.42 -15.73 -48.24
CA PHE A 13 -19.50 -16.47 -47.36
C PHE A 13 -18.13 -15.80 -47.25
N ILE A 14 -17.65 -15.19 -48.35
CA ILE A 14 -16.38 -14.46 -48.39
C ILE A 14 -16.50 -13.16 -47.54
N ILE A 15 -17.63 -12.45 -47.68
CA ILE A 15 -17.93 -11.24 -46.90
C ILE A 15 -18.03 -11.56 -45.41
N LEU A 16 -18.69 -12.66 -45.03
CA LEU A 16 -18.81 -13.09 -43.64
C LEU A 16 -17.45 -13.45 -43.03
N LEU A 17 -16.57 -14.10 -43.83
CA LEU A 17 -15.21 -14.44 -43.41
C LEU A 17 -14.34 -13.18 -43.18
N LEU A 18 -14.48 -12.16 -44.05
CA LEU A 18 -13.78 -10.89 -43.94
C LEU A 18 -14.26 -10.09 -42.70
N ILE A 19 -15.57 -10.07 -42.41
CA ILE A 19 -16.12 -9.43 -41.24
C ILE A 19 -15.62 -10.15 -39.96
N LEU A 20 -15.57 -11.48 -39.98
CA LEU A 20 -15.09 -12.26 -38.85
C LEU A 20 -13.60 -12.01 -38.56
N THR A 21 -12.76 -11.93 -39.61
CA THR A 21 -11.32 -11.61 -39.45
C THR A 21 -11.10 -10.18 -38.99
N LEU A 22 -11.93 -9.21 -39.44
CA LEU A 22 -11.88 -7.83 -39.02
C LEU A 22 -12.27 -7.70 -37.53
N LEU A 23 -13.35 -8.39 -37.08
CA LEU A 23 -13.80 -8.43 -35.71
C LEU A 23 -12.75 -9.07 -34.78
N THR A 24 -12.15 -10.19 -35.18
CA THR A 24 -11.09 -10.83 -34.40
C THR A 24 -9.82 -9.97 -34.33
N GLY A 25 -9.48 -9.25 -35.40
CA GLY A 25 -8.38 -8.28 -35.39
C GLY A 25 -8.64 -7.09 -34.46
N LEU A 26 -9.86 -6.55 -34.49
CA LEU A 26 -10.27 -5.45 -33.58
C LEU A 26 -10.31 -5.87 -32.12
N THR A 27 -10.84 -7.08 -31.83
CA THR A 27 -10.86 -7.60 -30.45
C THR A 27 -9.46 -7.93 -29.93
N ALA A 28 -8.61 -8.54 -30.74
CA ALA A 28 -7.21 -8.79 -30.41
C ALA A 28 -6.44 -7.48 -30.18
N GLY A 29 -6.67 -6.44 -31.00
CA GLY A 29 -6.12 -5.10 -30.83
C GLY A 29 -6.61 -4.43 -29.55
N TYR A 30 -7.90 -4.54 -29.22
CA TYR A 30 -8.48 -4.01 -28.00
C TYR A 30 -7.93 -4.71 -26.75
N PHE A 31 -7.84 -6.04 -26.74
CA PHE A 31 -7.23 -6.80 -25.62
C PHE A 31 -5.73 -6.56 -25.49
N SER A 32 -5.01 -6.37 -26.59
CA SER A 32 -3.59 -6.00 -26.57
C SER A 32 -3.37 -4.59 -26.01
N ALA A 33 -4.31 -3.66 -26.26
CA ALA A 33 -4.21 -2.29 -25.79
C ALA A 33 -4.66 -2.09 -24.32
N HIS A 34 -5.58 -2.91 -23.80
CA HIS A 34 -6.24 -2.64 -22.52
C HIS A 34 -5.99 -3.67 -21.41
N GLY A 35 -5.59 -4.90 -21.71
CA GLY A 35 -5.53 -5.96 -20.70
C GLY A 35 -4.17 -6.62 -20.48
N ILE A 36 -3.29 -6.55 -21.45
CA ILE A 36 -2.05 -7.35 -21.48
C ILE A 36 -0.80 -6.47 -21.64
N THR A 37 -0.94 -5.16 -21.64
CA THR A 37 0.18 -4.25 -21.76
C THR A 37 1.04 -4.27 -20.49
N GLU A 38 2.32 -4.00 -20.63
CA GLU A 38 3.24 -3.87 -19.50
C GLU A 38 2.78 -2.79 -18.52
N ASN A 39 2.22 -1.68 -19.03
CA ASN A 39 1.58 -0.64 -18.21
C ASN A 39 0.44 -1.20 -17.35
N GLY A 40 -0.50 -1.94 -17.92
CA GLY A 40 -1.62 -2.51 -17.17
C GLY A 40 -1.17 -3.48 -16.07
N LYS A 41 -0.14 -4.30 -16.34
CA LYS A 41 0.45 -5.18 -15.32
C LYS A 41 1.11 -4.39 -14.19
N PHE A 42 1.83 -3.33 -14.53
CA PHE A 42 2.48 -2.47 -13.55
C PHE A 42 1.46 -1.72 -12.70
N GLU A 43 0.43 -1.14 -13.31
CA GLU A 43 -0.65 -0.43 -12.59
C GLU A 43 -1.43 -1.35 -11.66
N ALA A 44 -1.72 -2.58 -12.07
CA ALA A 44 -2.34 -3.57 -11.21
C ALA A 44 -1.45 -3.93 -10.00
N PHE A 45 -0.15 -4.09 -10.23
CA PHE A 45 0.82 -4.35 -9.18
C PHE A 45 0.95 -3.16 -8.23
N SER A 46 1.16 -1.94 -8.72
CA SER A 46 1.31 -0.73 -7.88
C SER A 46 0.05 -0.44 -7.07
N ARG A 47 -1.14 -0.69 -7.63
CA ARG A 47 -2.41 -0.61 -6.89
C ARG A 47 -2.46 -1.59 -5.73
N LYS A 48 -2.05 -2.84 -5.96
CA LYS A 48 -2.02 -3.85 -4.89
C LYS A 48 -1.03 -3.49 -3.79
N VAL A 49 0.12 -2.96 -4.16
CA VAL A 49 1.11 -2.45 -3.20
C VAL A 49 0.51 -1.32 -2.37
N PHE A 50 -0.09 -0.32 -3.02
CA PHE A 50 -0.79 0.78 -2.34
C PHE A 50 -1.85 0.27 -1.36
N GLN A 51 -2.72 -0.66 -1.79
CA GLN A 51 -3.73 -1.25 -0.92
C GLN A 51 -3.13 -1.91 0.33
N ASN A 52 -2.01 -2.62 0.17
CA ASN A 52 -1.32 -3.27 1.29
C ASN A 52 -0.73 -2.25 2.27
N GLU A 53 -0.06 -1.21 1.76
CA GLU A 53 0.58 -0.18 2.57
C GLU A 53 -0.45 0.61 3.41
N VAL A 54 -1.51 1.12 2.77
CA VAL A 54 -2.51 1.93 3.48
C VAL A 54 -3.40 1.11 4.43
N SER A 55 -3.44 -0.22 4.27
CA SER A 55 -4.23 -1.12 5.14
C SER A 55 -3.53 -1.49 6.45
N GLY A 56 -2.32 -1.03 6.68
CA GLY A 56 -1.52 -1.36 7.88
C GLY A 56 -2.08 -0.73 9.16
N SER A 57 -2.66 0.45 9.07
CA SER A 57 -3.34 1.16 10.16
C SER A 57 -4.69 1.68 9.66
N THR A 58 -5.77 1.35 10.36
CA THR A 58 -7.10 1.83 9.99
C THR A 58 -7.27 3.32 10.26
N LEU A 59 -6.56 3.89 11.23
CA LEU A 59 -6.53 5.33 11.45
C LEU A 59 -5.88 6.06 10.26
N THR A 60 -4.72 5.59 9.81
CA THR A 60 -4.07 6.13 8.61
C THR A 60 -4.96 6.01 7.38
N LEU A 61 -5.63 4.86 7.22
CA LEU A 61 -6.56 4.62 6.12
C LEU A 61 -7.73 5.62 6.14
N HIS A 62 -8.31 5.88 7.31
CA HIS A 62 -9.42 6.82 7.50
C HIS A 62 -9.06 8.25 7.03
N TYR A 63 -7.84 8.71 7.33
CA TYR A 63 -7.34 10.02 6.88
C TYR A 63 -6.85 10.06 5.42
N THR A 64 -6.49 8.91 4.86
CA THR A 64 -5.93 8.83 3.50
C THR A 64 -7.00 8.70 2.44
N LEU A 65 -8.07 7.93 2.71
CA LEU A 65 -9.10 7.59 1.73
C LEU A 65 -10.51 7.77 2.33
N ALA A 66 -11.30 8.65 1.72
CA ALA A 66 -12.71 8.82 2.08
C ALA A 66 -13.57 7.59 1.74
N HIS A 67 -13.19 6.84 0.69
CA HIS A 67 -13.91 5.67 0.19
C HIS A 67 -12.96 4.52 -0.12
N PRO A 68 -12.42 3.81 0.91
CA PRO A 68 -11.47 2.71 0.71
C PRO A 68 -12.05 1.57 -0.14
N GLU A 69 -13.35 1.30 -0.02
CA GLU A 69 -14.07 0.25 -0.75
C GLU A 69 -14.01 0.46 -2.26
N LYS A 70 -14.04 1.72 -2.74
CA LYS A 70 -13.88 2.07 -4.17
C LYS A 70 -12.50 1.76 -4.70
N GLN A 71 -11.51 1.63 -3.81
CA GLN A 71 -10.15 1.22 -4.14
C GLN A 71 -9.91 -0.30 -3.93
N GLY A 72 -10.99 -1.06 -3.66
CA GLY A 72 -10.91 -2.50 -3.40
C GLY A 72 -10.26 -2.85 -2.05
N ILE A 73 -10.28 -1.91 -1.09
CA ILE A 73 -9.79 -2.13 0.28
C ILE A 73 -10.99 -2.50 1.14
N PRO A 74 -11.09 -3.77 1.60
CA PRO A 74 -12.20 -4.18 2.44
C PRO A 74 -12.09 -3.52 3.81
N ARG A 75 -13.23 -3.16 4.39
CA ARG A 75 -13.30 -2.68 5.76
C ARG A 75 -12.78 -3.75 6.72
N LYS A 76 -11.93 -3.35 7.64
CA LYS A 76 -11.37 -4.20 8.69
C LYS A 76 -11.75 -3.62 10.05
N LYS A 77 -11.65 -4.44 11.12
CA LYS A 77 -11.77 -3.93 12.48
C LYS A 77 -10.73 -2.85 12.72
N ALA A 78 -11.17 -1.70 13.21
CA ALA A 78 -10.31 -0.55 13.43
C ALA A 78 -9.22 -0.86 14.47
N THR A 79 -7.98 -0.44 14.18
CA THR A 79 -6.80 -0.66 15.03
C THR A 79 -5.73 0.39 14.77
N LEU A 80 -4.97 0.73 15.80
CA LEU A 80 -3.74 1.55 15.68
C LEU A 80 -2.55 0.72 15.17
N GLY A 81 -2.69 -0.60 15.09
CA GLY A 81 -1.59 -1.48 14.71
C GLY A 81 -0.59 -1.70 15.85
N THR A 82 0.66 -1.98 15.51
CA THR A 82 1.76 -2.21 16.45
C THR A 82 3.09 -1.72 15.88
N ILE A 83 4.01 -1.31 16.74
CA ILE A 83 5.40 -1.03 16.34
C ILE A 83 6.18 -2.35 16.34
N PRO A 84 6.79 -2.72 15.20
CA PRO A 84 7.58 -3.96 15.13
C PRO A 84 8.90 -3.80 15.88
N THR A 85 9.31 -4.85 16.58
CA THR A 85 10.63 -4.95 17.23
C THR A 85 11.66 -5.69 16.37
N ASP A 86 11.26 -6.14 15.17
CA ASP A 86 12.08 -6.88 14.21
C ASP A 86 11.65 -6.49 12.80
N MET A 87 12.60 -6.11 11.98
CA MET A 87 12.37 -5.66 10.60
C MET A 87 12.56 -6.76 9.56
N LYS A 88 12.86 -8.00 9.97
CA LYS A 88 13.15 -9.10 9.06
C LYS A 88 12.02 -9.35 8.04
N ASN A 89 10.78 -9.38 8.51
CA ASN A 89 9.62 -9.55 7.64
C ASN A 89 9.46 -8.36 6.69
N THR A 90 9.61 -7.13 7.18
CA THR A 90 9.55 -5.91 6.37
C THR A 90 10.60 -5.93 5.25
N TYR A 91 11.85 -6.26 5.57
CA TYR A 91 12.92 -6.34 4.57
C TYR A 91 12.72 -7.47 3.56
N GLN A 92 12.11 -8.58 3.96
CA GLN A 92 11.70 -9.63 3.03
C GLN A 92 10.64 -9.14 2.04
N ILE A 93 9.62 -8.43 2.52
CA ILE A 93 8.57 -7.82 1.69
C ILE A 93 9.18 -6.78 0.74
N CYS A 94 10.02 -5.88 1.23
CA CYS A 94 10.72 -4.90 0.40
C CYS A 94 11.55 -5.58 -0.69
N SER A 95 12.26 -6.67 -0.36
CA SER A 95 13.03 -7.44 -1.32
C SER A 95 12.17 -8.10 -2.40
N GLN A 96 11.00 -8.61 -2.03
CA GLN A 96 10.04 -9.19 -2.98
C GLN A 96 9.48 -8.11 -3.91
N TYR A 97 9.12 -6.96 -3.39
CA TYR A 97 8.62 -5.83 -4.19
C TYR A 97 9.70 -5.30 -5.13
N GLU A 98 10.91 -5.10 -4.64
CA GLU A 98 12.06 -4.67 -5.46
C GLU A 98 12.34 -5.66 -6.59
N LYS A 99 12.36 -6.96 -6.30
CA LYS A 99 12.53 -8.01 -7.32
C LYS A 99 11.40 -7.96 -8.37
N LYS A 100 10.15 -7.76 -7.93
CA LYS A 100 9.01 -7.65 -8.83
C LYS A 100 9.08 -6.38 -9.68
N LEU A 101 9.43 -5.25 -9.10
CA LEU A 101 9.62 -3.98 -9.82
C LEU A 101 10.68 -4.11 -10.91
N LYS A 102 11.82 -4.71 -10.61
CA LYS A 102 12.92 -4.97 -11.58
C LYS A 102 12.53 -5.93 -12.71
N SER A 103 11.43 -6.68 -12.57
CA SER A 103 10.95 -7.59 -13.61
C SER A 103 10.11 -6.91 -14.69
N PHE A 104 9.70 -5.66 -14.50
CA PHE A 104 8.95 -4.90 -15.52
C PHE A 104 9.88 -4.37 -16.59
N ARG A 105 9.42 -4.41 -17.85
CA ARG A 105 10.18 -3.87 -19.00
C ARG A 105 10.03 -2.34 -19.03
N TYR A 106 11.01 -1.64 -18.50
CA TYR A 106 11.02 -0.18 -18.32
C TYR A 106 10.64 0.57 -19.60
N SER A 107 11.25 0.21 -20.76
CA SER A 107 10.98 0.85 -22.05
C SER A 107 9.54 0.68 -22.57
N CYS A 108 8.78 -0.28 -22.01
CA CYS A 108 7.39 -0.51 -22.36
C CYS A 108 6.40 0.21 -21.43
N LEU A 109 6.91 0.93 -20.42
CA LEU A 109 6.10 1.72 -19.50
C LEU A 109 5.93 3.15 -20.03
N SER A 110 4.77 3.76 -19.73
CA SER A 110 4.58 5.20 -19.93
C SER A 110 5.51 5.99 -19.03
N THR A 111 5.83 7.24 -19.39
CA THR A 111 6.69 8.14 -18.59
C THR A 111 6.19 8.25 -17.14
N LYS A 112 4.87 8.33 -16.93
CA LYS A 112 4.26 8.33 -15.60
C LYS A 112 4.60 7.05 -14.82
N ASN A 113 4.45 5.89 -15.46
CA ASN A 113 4.71 4.60 -14.81
C ASN A 113 6.20 4.34 -14.60
N GLN A 114 7.07 4.86 -15.47
CA GLN A 114 8.52 4.85 -15.27
C GLN A 114 8.91 5.63 -14.01
N LEU A 115 8.40 6.86 -13.86
CA LEU A 115 8.63 7.67 -12.66
C LEU A 115 8.11 6.97 -11.39
N THR A 116 6.92 6.38 -11.45
CA THR A 116 6.37 5.63 -10.31
C THR A 116 7.23 4.41 -9.96
N LEU A 117 7.70 3.67 -10.97
CA LEU A 117 8.58 2.51 -10.77
C LEU A 117 9.90 2.93 -10.12
N ASP A 118 10.53 4.00 -10.62
CA ASP A 118 11.79 4.52 -10.08
C ASP A 118 11.63 4.98 -8.63
N SER A 119 10.53 5.68 -8.33
CA SER A 119 10.20 6.12 -6.96
C SER A 119 9.99 4.94 -6.02
N MET A 120 9.26 3.91 -6.45
CA MET A 120 9.05 2.70 -5.65
C MET A 120 10.35 1.92 -5.44
N LEU A 121 11.21 1.80 -6.45
CA LEU A 121 12.53 1.16 -6.32
C LEU A 121 13.40 1.90 -5.32
N LEU A 122 13.45 3.23 -5.41
CA LEU A 122 14.19 4.06 -4.46
C LEU A 122 13.67 3.87 -3.04
N TYR A 123 12.35 3.91 -2.84
CA TYR A 123 11.72 3.70 -1.53
C TYR A 123 12.10 2.35 -0.91
N TYR A 124 11.87 1.24 -1.62
CA TYR A 124 12.17 -0.09 -1.06
C TYR A 124 13.67 -0.36 -0.88
N HIS A 125 14.51 0.23 -1.73
CA HIS A 125 15.96 0.17 -1.53
C HIS A 125 16.36 0.91 -0.25
N THR A 126 15.82 2.11 -0.04
CA THR A 126 16.10 2.93 1.16
C THR A 126 15.63 2.23 2.42
N GLU A 127 14.40 1.69 2.44
CA GLU A 127 13.88 0.94 3.58
C GLU A 127 14.79 -0.22 3.97
N LYS A 128 15.28 -0.98 2.99
CA LYS A 128 16.22 -2.09 3.26
C LYS A 128 17.57 -1.62 3.75
N SER A 129 18.02 -0.44 3.33
CA SER A 129 19.32 0.10 3.74
C SER A 129 19.37 0.52 5.21
N LEU A 130 18.22 0.66 5.86
CA LEU A 130 18.15 0.95 7.30
C LEU A 130 18.86 -0.13 8.13
N GLY A 131 18.76 -1.41 7.74
CA GLY A 131 19.40 -2.51 8.48
C GLY A 131 19.02 -2.44 9.96
N ASP A 132 20.02 -2.51 10.85
CA ASP A 132 19.83 -2.38 12.29
C ASP A 132 19.58 -0.93 12.76
N ASN A 133 19.75 0.06 11.86
CA ASN A 133 19.50 1.48 12.19
C ASN A 133 18.02 1.79 12.43
N TYR A 134 17.10 0.85 12.19
CA TYR A 134 15.68 1.03 12.54
C TYR A 134 15.48 1.34 14.04
N LEU A 135 16.41 0.93 14.89
CA LEU A 135 16.40 1.27 16.32
C LEU A 135 16.67 2.76 16.61
N LEU A 136 17.13 3.53 15.60
CA LEU A 136 17.26 4.99 15.72
C LEU A 136 15.92 5.73 15.52
N GLN A 137 14.85 5.03 15.16
CA GLN A 137 13.52 5.63 15.11
C GLN A 137 13.09 6.12 16.49
N GLU A 138 12.38 7.25 16.51
CA GLU A 138 11.88 7.91 17.72
C GLU A 138 10.33 7.89 17.72
N PRO A 139 9.68 6.78 18.12
CA PRO A 139 8.21 6.72 18.21
C PRO A 139 7.66 7.71 19.22
N LEU A 140 8.44 8.03 20.27
CA LEU A 140 8.13 8.98 21.33
C LEU A 140 9.02 10.20 21.21
N GLY A 141 8.79 11.08 20.24
CA GLY A 141 9.54 12.33 20.11
C GLY A 141 8.72 13.53 20.60
N PRO A 142 9.35 14.63 21.04
CA PRO A 142 8.63 15.77 21.62
C PRO A 142 7.78 16.55 20.62
N SER A 143 8.04 16.43 19.31
CA SER A 143 7.30 17.15 18.26
C SER A 143 6.39 16.24 17.45
N LEU A 144 6.89 15.06 17.06
CA LEU A 144 6.20 14.14 16.16
C LEU A 144 5.92 12.78 16.82
N GLY A 145 6.16 12.64 18.12
CA GLY A 145 5.89 11.41 18.84
C GLY A 145 4.40 11.11 18.95
N ILE A 146 4.08 9.83 19.01
CA ILE A 146 2.69 9.37 19.06
C ILE A 146 1.91 9.90 20.27
N GLN A 147 2.58 10.14 21.43
CA GLN A 147 1.98 10.71 22.61
C GLN A 147 1.49 12.15 22.38
N ALA A 148 2.11 12.88 21.45
CA ALA A 148 1.69 14.23 21.09
C ALA A 148 0.65 14.24 19.97
N GLN A 149 0.79 13.34 18.98
CA GLN A 149 -0.06 13.33 17.79
C GLN A 149 -1.38 12.56 17.97
N LEU A 150 -1.36 11.43 18.68
CA LEU A 150 -2.54 10.57 18.79
C LEU A 150 -3.75 11.28 19.41
N PRO A 151 -3.63 12.11 20.48
CA PRO A 151 -4.76 12.87 21.02
C PRO A 151 -5.40 13.78 19.97
N VAL A 152 -4.58 14.47 19.16
CA VAL A 152 -5.06 15.37 18.11
C VAL A 152 -5.78 14.58 17.02
N LEU A 153 -5.19 13.49 16.55
CA LEU A 153 -5.81 12.63 15.54
C LEU A 153 -7.16 12.06 16.02
N LEU A 154 -7.25 11.67 17.28
CA LEU A 154 -8.50 11.17 17.83
C LEU A 154 -9.53 12.29 18.03
N ALA A 155 -9.12 13.49 18.41
CA ALA A 155 -10.02 14.63 18.57
C ALA A 155 -10.57 15.15 17.23
N GLU A 156 -9.78 15.04 16.17
CA GLU A 156 -10.14 15.46 14.81
C GLU A 156 -10.79 14.35 13.98
N TYR A 157 -11.06 13.18 14.59
CA TYR A 157 -11.64 12.05 13.87
C TYR A 157 -13.01 12.41 13.30
N ALA A 158 -13.13 12.36 11.96
CA ALA A 158 -14.37 12.71 11.27
C ALA A 158 -15.31 11.50 11.19
N PHE A 159 -16.58 11.73 11.53
CA PHE A 159 -17.65 10.72 11.44
C PHE A 159 -18.47 10.98 10.17
N TYR A 160 -18.29 10.18 9.14
CA TYR A 160 -19.01 10.28 7.87
C TYR A 160 -20.23 9.38 7.83
N GLU A 161 -20.24 8.27 8.59
CA GLU A 161 -21.31 7.28 8.67
C GLU A 161 -21.36 6.63 10.06
N ASP A 162 -22.49 5.99 10.40
CA ASP A 162 -22.70 5.39 11.73
C ASP A 162 -21.65 4.35 12.11
N GLN A 163 -21.09 3.65 11.13
CA GLN A 163 -20.05 2.68 11.37
C GLN A 163 -18.75 3.32 11.88
N ASP A 164 -18.48 4.58 11.56
CA ASP A 164 -17.29 5.29 12.04
C ASP A 164 -17.31 5.48 13.56
N ILE A 165 -18.49 5.55 14.17
CA ILE A 165 -18.63 5.55 15.63
C ILE A 165 -18.11 4.23 16.22
N THR A 166 -18.54 3.12 15.64
CA THR A 166 -18.07 1.79 16.07
C THR A 166 -16.55 1.63 15.87
N ASP A 167 -16.04 2.10 14.75
CA ASP A 167 -14.62 2.04 14.44
C ASP A 167 -13.79 2.93 15.38
N TYR A 168 -14.28 4.13 15.70
CA TYR A 168 -13.65 5.01 16.68
C TYR A 168 -13.57 4.35 18.07
N LEU A 169 -14.67 3.78 18.56
CA LEU A 169 -14.69 3.06 19.84
C LEU A 169 -13.73 1.86 19.83
N ASN A 170 -13.64 1.15 18.72
CA ASN A 170 -12.67 0.07 18.55
C ASN A 170 -11.23 0.61 18.61
N LEU A 171 -10.92 1.76 17.94
CA LEU A 171 -9.60 2.39 18.01
C LEU A 171 -9.19 2.69 19.45
N LEU A 172 -10.10 3.25 20.26
CA LEU A 172 -9.81 3.54 21.66
C LEU A 172 -9.41 2.28 22.44
N THR A 173 -10.01 1.13 22.15
CA THR A 173 -9.61 -0.14 22.81
C THR A 173 -8.21 -0.61 22.43
N THR A 174 -7.65 -0.12 21.31
CA THR A 174 -6.32 -0.51 20.84
C THR A 174 -5.20 0.41 21.29
N ILE A 175 -5.49 1.51 22.00
CA ILE A 175 -4.48 2.45 22.53
C ILE A 175 -3.49 1.71 23.45
N ARG A 176 -4.00 0.99 24.43
CA ARG A 176 -3.14 0.26 25.39
C ARG A 176 -2.23 -0.77 24.71
N PRO A 177 -2.71 -1.72 23.89
CA PRO A 177 -1.83 -2.65 23.18
C PRO A 177 -0.85 -1.95 22.23
N TYR A 178 -1.22 -0.84 21.62
CA TYR A 178 -0.32 -0.04 20.80
C TYR A 178 0.84 0.53 21.61
N PHE A 179 0.58 1.20 22.74
CA PHE A 179 1.63 1.71 23.63
C PHE A 179 2.47 0.59 24.27
N GLN A 180 1.89 -0.59 24.49
CA GLN A 180 2.67 -1.76 24.91
C GLN A 180 3.66 -2.21 23.83
N SER A 181 3.33 -2.06 22.55
CA SER A 181 4.28 -2.34 21.46
C SER A 181 5.41 -1.31 21.39
N ILE A 182 5.09 -0.03 21.64
CA ILE A 182 6.11 1.03 21.79
C ILE A 182 7.05 0.73 22.94
N LEU A 183 6.51 0.37 24.11
CA LEU A 183 7.33 0.00 25.26
C LEU A 183 8.30 -1.16 24.95
N LYS A 184 7.85 -2.17 24.20
CA LYS A 184 8.73 -3.27 23.76
C LYS A 184 9.82 -2.79 22.83
N PHE A 185 9.50 -1.87 21.93
CA PHE A 185 10.47 -1.27 21.02
C PHE A 185 11.50 -0.44 21.77
N GLU A 186 11.08 0.44 22.69
CA GLU A 186 11.96 1.30 23.49
C GLU A 186 12.88 0.46 24.40
N LYS A 187 12.39 -0.64 24.98
CA LYS A 187 13.24 -1.58 25.75
C LYS A 187 14.33 -2.17 24.88
N LYS A 188 14.00 -2.66 23.69
CA LYS A 188 14.98 -3.21 22.74
C LYS A 188 16.00 -2.15 22.30
N LYS A 189 15.55 -0.93 22.06
CA LYS A 189 16.37 0.23 21.74
C LYS A 189 17.36 0.53 22.87
N SER A 190 16.88 0.55 24.11
CA SER A 190 17.68 0.72 25.31
C SER A 190 18.73 -0.39 25.50
N GLU A 191 18.35 -1.65 25.30
CA GLU A 191 19.27 -2.80 25.34
C GLU A 191 20.40 -2.70 24.31
N ALA A 192 20.14 -2.04 23.17
CA ALA A 192 21.13 -1.76 22.13
C ALA A 192 21.96 -0.48 22.42
N GLY A 193 21.75 0.20 23.54
CA GLY A 193 22.51 1.39 23.94
C GLY A 193 22.02 2.70 23.30
N PHE A 194 20.81 2.71 22.70
CA PHE A 194 20.23 3.92 22.13
C PHE A 194 19.25 4.55 23.10
N PHE A 195 19.46 5.83 23.40
CA PHE A 195 18.61 6.59 24.32
C PHE A 195 18.32 7.98 23.73
N MET A 196 17.16 8.51 24.06
CA MET A 196 16.90 9.94 23.86
C MET A 196 17.68 10.78 24.89
N SER A 197 17.93 12.05 24.61
CA SER A 197 18.54 12.97 25.58
C SER A 197 17.62 13.21 26.79
N ASP A 198 18.19 13.54 27.95
CA ASP A 198 17.41 13.84 29.17
C ASP A 198 16.37 14.96 28.92
N THR A 199 16.75 16.02 28.22
CA THR A 199 15.83 17.10 27.84
C THR A 199 14.66 16.63 26.98
N THR A 200 14.90 15.68 26.07
CA THR A 200 13.84 15.05 25.24
C THR A 200 12.94 14.18 26.11
N LEU A 201 13.53 13.40 27.01
CA LEU A 201 12.80 12.52 27.92
C LEU A 201 11.85 13.31 28.81
N ASP A 202 12.32 14.40 29.43
CA ASP A 202 11.49 15.26 30.30
C ASP A 202 10.27 15.81 29.54
N ARG A 203 10.45 16.25 28.32
CA ARG A 203 9.35 16.74 27.47
C ARG A 203 8.35 15.64 27.11
N VAL A 204 8.82 14.46 26.76
CA VAL A 204 7.97 13.30 26.45
C VAL A 204 7.17 12.87 27.68
N LEU A 205 7.80 12.81 28.85
CA LEU A 205 7.12 12.46 30.12
C LEU A 205 6.01 13.46 30.45
N ALA A 206 6.28 14.78 30.29
CA ALA A 206 5.27 15.81 30.51
C ALA A 206 4.08 15.66 29.56
N GLN A 207 4.32 15.35 28.29
CA GLN A 207 3.26 15.12 27.28
C GLN A 207 2.47 13.83 27.57
N CYS A 208 3.11 12.75 27.99
CA CYS A 208 2.41 11.53 28.39
C CYS A 208 1.47 11.78 29.57
N SER A 209 1.90 12.58 30.56
CA SER A 209 1.06 12.95 31.69
C SER A 209 -0.15 13.79 31.27
N ALA A 210 0.03 14.72 30.35
CA ALA A 210 -1.03 15.54 29.79
C ALA A 210 -2.03 14.74 28.93
N PHE A 211 -1.59 13.63 28.31
CA PHE A 211 -2.45 12.76 27.52
C PHE A 211 -3.44 11.95 28.38
N ILE A 212 -3.11 11.69 29.65
CA ILE A 212 -3.94 10.89 30.57
C ILE A 212 -4.98 11.74 31.30
N GLN A 213 -4.77 13.05 31.41
CA GLN A 213 -5.67 14.02 32.04
C GLN A 213 -6.82 14.42 31.12
#